data_a87846b7e5d4f084c7474e7995454797
#
_entry.id   a87846b7e5d4f084c7474e7995454797
#
_cell.length_a   1.000
_cell.length_b   1.000
_cell.length_c   1.000
_cell.angle_alpha   90.00
_cell.angle_beta   90.00
_cell.angle_gamma   90.00
#
_symmetry.space_group_name_H-M   'P 1'
#
loop_
_entity.id
_entity.type
_entity.pdbx_description
1 polymer ?
#
loop_
_entity_poly.entity_id
_entity_poly.type
_entity_poly.pdbx_seq_one_letter_code
_entity_poly.pdbx_strand_id
1 'polypeptide(L)'
;MDKRLDNPAQAAAMTPADIRSVLIGVMLAMFLAALDQTIVATALPTMGRELNDVTHLSWIVTIYLLASTAVTPLYGKLADIHGRRVTLLAGIIVFVIGSIACALAPSLWLLVVARFVQGLGGGGLIALAQTIVGDMVPPKERGRYQVYFASVFMSSSLLGPVLGGFLAEKLHWSVIFWINLPLGLGAYWMSSEALKRLPRHERPHKLDVLGAMLMTLATVSLLLALSWGGTAYPWRSLEIAGLVAASLAFWALFAWRLRRAAEPLIPLDVFGNGVVRRGTVAAGFGMGTFIGLTIYLPLYFETVMGMSATHSGLGLLPLTCGTVVGATSSGRAMSHLAHYKRVPLTGLSVAMIGTAILAAFSGQIPLLPFCIILAVVSVGFGTLLPVATVSIQNAVQPHQLGTVTAVANFFRQIGGALIVAVFGAIVLGGVGGAGAKLSPEALKLGTVDRETMVILFRYVFGAAGLGFAFALISLARMEERPLRGRAVEAAKAIGGE
;
A
#
# COMPACT_ATOMS: atom_id res chain seq x y z
N MET A 1 14.36 -6.77 47.21
CA MET A 1 15.60 -7.27 46.54
C MET A 1 15.27 -8.58 45.88
N ASP A 2 14.62 -8.50 44.69
CA ASP A 2 14.22 -9.69 43.94
C ASP A 2 14.85 -9.59 42.55
N LYS A 3 16.00 -10.21 42.39
CA LYS A 3 16.73 -10.38 41.14
C LYS A 3 16.11 -11.56 40.39
N ARG A 4 15.01 -11.35 39.69
CA ARG A 4 14.67 -12.16 38.52
C ARG A 4 15.29 -11.50 37.29
N LEU A 5 16.59 -11.72 37.13
CA LEU A 5 17.32 -11.41 35.92
C LEU A 5 16.69 -12.20 34.76
N ASP A 6 16.14 -11.47 33.84
CA ASP A 6 15.65 -11.93 32.55
C ASP A 6 16.72 -12.81 31.88
N ASN A 7 16.44 -14.09 31.80
CA ASN A 7 17.25 -15.02 31.03
C ASN A 7 16.76 -14.93 29.55
N PRO A 8 17.51 -14.32 28.64
CA PRO A 8 17.10 -14.15 27.23
C PRO A 8 17.04 -15.49 26.46
N ALA A 9 17.39 -16.60 27.11
CA ALA A 9 17.39 -17.94 26.52
C ALA A 9 16.02 -18.65 26.61
N GLN A 10 14.97 -18.06 27.17
CA GLN A 10 13.64 -18.69 27.33
C GLN A 10 12.50 -17.96 26.64
N ALA A 11 12.71 -17.27 25.55
CA ALA A 11 11.64 -17.06 24.60
C ALA A 11 11.35 -18.44 23.97
N ALA A 12 10.42 -19.19 24.58
CA ALA A 12 9.99 -20.49 24.05
C ALA A 12 9.66 -20.32 22.57
N ALA A 13 10.37 -21.04 21.71
CA ALA A 13 10.19 -20.97 20.27
C ALA A 13 8.70 -21.21 20.01
N MET A 14 8.02 -20.22 19.36
CA MET A 14 6.60 -20.32 19.05
C MET A 14 6.33 -21.60 18.28
N THR A 15 5.33 -22.35 18.71
CA THR A 15 4.93 -23.56 17.99
C THR A 15 4.32 -23.20 16.62
N PRO A 16 4.35 -24.12 15.65
CA PRO A 16 3.67 -23.89 14.36
C PRO A 16 2.18 -23.53 14.50
N ALA A 17 1.51 -24.05 15.54
CA ALA A 17 0.12 -23.75 15.87
C ALA A 17 -0.03 -22.28 16.34
N ASP A 18 0.89 -21.79 17.17
CA ASP A 18 0.89 -20.41 17.65
C ASP A 18 1.11 -19.43 16.48
N ILE A 19 2.07 -19.70 15.60
CA ILE A 19 2.34 -18.92 14.41
C ILE A 19 1.09 -18.86 13.51
N ARG A 20 0.42 -20.01 13.30
CA ARG A 20 -0.80 -20.07 12.50
C ARG A 20 -1.95 -19.24 13.10
N SER A 21 -2.14 -19.31 14.42
CA SER A 21 -3.17 -18.54 15.13
C SER A 21 -2.94 -17.04 15.00
N VAL A 22 -1.69 -16.59 15.20
CA VAL A 22 -1.34 -15.17 15.01
C VAL A 22 -1.55 -14.75 13.57
N LEU A 23 -1.10 -15.56 12.61
CA LEU A 23 -1.28 -15.25 11.18
C LEU A 23 -2.74 -15.03 10.82
N ILE A 24 -3.65 -15.90 11.25
CA ILE A 24 -5.07 -15.78 10.91
C ILE A 24 -5.64 -14.46 11.45
N GLY A 25 -5.39 -14.13 12.72
CA GLY A 25 -5.86 -12.88 13.32
C GLY A 25 -5.31 -11.63 12.62
N VAL A 26 -4.02 -11.63 12.32
CA VAL A 26 -3.35 -10.50 11.67
C VAL A 26 -3.75 -10.38 10.19
N MET A 27 -3.93 -11.51 9.48
CA MET A 27 -4.43 -11.50 8.10
C MET A 27 -5.88 -11.02 8.03
N LEU A 28 -6.72 -11.35 9.02
CA LEU A 28 -8.09 -10.85 9.09
C LEU A 28 -8.13 -9.34 9.33
N ALA A 29 -7.25 -8.79 10.19
CA ALA A 29 -7.12 -7.35 10.38
C ALA A 29 -6.65 -6.63 9.10
N MET A 30 -5.71 -7.24 8.37
CA MET A 30 -5.24 -6.72 7.09
C MET A 30 -6.32 -6.81 6.01
N PHE A 31 -7.07 -7.93 5.95
CA PHE A 31 -8.19 -8.12 5.02
C PHE A 31 -9.26 -7.07 5.24
N LEU A 32 -9.60 -6.77 6.49
CA LEU A 32 -10.56 -5.74 6.89
C LEU A 32 -10.17 -4.37 6.27
N ALA A 33 -8.91 -3.94 6.43
CA ALA A 33 -8.43 -2.68 5.88
C ALA A 33 -8.37 -2.68 4.34
N ALA A 34 -7.96 -3.79 3.73
CA ALA A 34 -7.85 -3.91 2.29
C ALA A 34 -9.22 -4.02 1.60
N LEU A 35 -10.17 -4.74 2.19
CA LEU A 35 -11.54 -4.87 1.71
C LEU A 35 -12.25 -3.51 1.72
N ASP A 36 -12.12 -2.76 2.82
CA ASP A 36 -12.75 -1.44 2.95
C ASP A 36 -12.31 -0.46 1.85
N GLN A 37 -11.05 -0.50 1.43
CA GLN A 37 -10.54 0.35 0.35
C GLN A 37 -11.19 0.05 -1.01
N THR A 38 -11.60 -1.19 -1.25
CA THR A 38 -12.13 -1.62 -2.54
C THR A 38 -13.66 -1.66 -2.59
N ILE A 39 -14.32 -1.99 -1.48
CA ILE A 39 -15.77 -2.14 -1.40
C ILE A 39 -16.50 -0.81 -1.53
N VAL A 40 -15.93 0.28 -0.99
CA VAL A 40 -16.54 1.61 -0.99
C VAL A 40 -16.64 2.21 -2.39
N ALA A 41 -15.64 1.98 -3.23
CA ALA A 41 -15.57 2.58 -4.57
C ALA A 41 -16.78 2.23 -5.45
N THR A 42 -17.30 1.02 -5.35
CA THR A 42 -18.45 0.56 -6.13
C THR A 42 -19.80 1.04 -5.58
N ALA A 43 -19.86 1.41 -4.31
CA ALA A 43 -21.06 1.94 -3.68
C ALA A 43 -21.20 3.47 -3.81
N LEU A 44 -20.16 4.19 -4.27
CA LEU A 44 -20.17 5.66 -4.39
C LEU A 44 -21.38 6.21 -5.18
N PRO A 45 -21.79 5.67 -6.33
CA PRO A 45 -22.94 6.20 -7.07
C PRO A 45 -24.25 6.10 -6.28
N THR A 46 -24.43 5.03 -5.52
CA THR A 46 -25.62 4.84 -4.66
C THR A 46 -25.60 5.80 -3.48
N MET A 47 -24.44 5.94 -2.81
CA MET A 47 -24.25 6.93 -1.74
C MET A 47 -24.57 8.35 -2.22
N GLY A 48 -24.09 8.73 -3.41
CA GLY A 48 -24.34 10.08 -3.96
C GLY A 48 -25.81 10.37 -4.22
N ARG A 49 -26.55 9.38 -4.68
CA ARG A 49 -27.99 9.50 -4.90
C ARG A 49 -28.77 9.61 -3.58
N GLU A 50 -28.48 8.77 -2.60
CA GLU A 50 -29.20 8.71 -1.34
C GLU A 50 -28.84 9.87 -0.39
N LEU A 51 -27.58 10.34 -0.42
CA LEU A 51 -27.12 11.48 0.37
C LEU A 51 -27.31 12.84 -0.35
N ASN A 52 -27.89 12.82 -1.57
CA ASN A 52 -28.17 14.02 -2.40
C ASN A 52 -26.94 14.91 -2.67
N ASP A 53 -25.74 14.33 -2.73
CA ASP A 53 -24.52 15.06 -3.02
C ASP A 53 -23.58 14.21 -3.90
N VAL A 54 -23.64 14.43 -5.19
CA VAL A 54 -22.79 13.75 -6.20
C VAL A 54 -21.45 14.47 -6.38
N THR A 55 -21.40 15.75 -6.08
CA THR A 55 -20.24 16.61 -6.36
C THR A 55 -19.05 16.27 -5.46
N HIS A 56 -19.29 15.93 -4.22
CA HIS A 56 -18.26 15.71 -3.20
C HIS A 56 -17.95 14.23 -2.90
N LEU A 57 -18.47 13.29 -3.69
CA LEU A 57 -18.29 11.84 -3.48
C LEU A 57 -16.84 11.40 -3.38
N SER A 58 -15.95 12.01 -4.15
CA SER A 58 -14.53 11.71 -4.15
C SER A 58 -13.89 11.88 -2.75
N TRP A 59 -14.45 12.78 -1.93
CA TRP A 59 -13.97 13.00 -0.57
C TRP A 59 -14.09 11.78 0.33
N ILE A 60 -15.09 10.92 0.12
CA ILE A 60 -15.30 9.69 0.90
C ILE A 60 -14.08 8.77 0.81
N VAL A 61 -13.49 8.65 -0.39
CA VAL A 61 -12.28 7.83 -0.61
C VAL A 61 -11.02 8.61 -0.25
N THR A 62 -10.94 9.86 -0.68
CA THR A 62 -9.75 10.71 -0.51
C THR A 62 -9.40 10.89 0.97
N ILE A 63 -10.37 11.24 1.82
CA ILE A 63 -10.11 11.51 3.24
C ILE A 63 -9.61 10.26 3.98
N TYR A 64 -10.16 9.09 3.65
CA TYR A 64 -9.67 7.82 4.20
C TYR A 64 -8.22 7.57 3.81
N LEU A 65 -7.87 7.72 2.53
CA LEU A 65 -6.51 7.54 2.04
C LEU A 65 -5.54 8.55 2.65
N LEU A 66 -5.96 9.81 2.78
CA LEU A 66 -5.17 10.86 3.44
C LEU A 66 -4.88 10.49 4.90
N ALA A 67 -5.92 10.17 5.67
CA ALA A 67 -5.79 9.81 7.08
C ALA A 67 -4.93 8.56 7.25
N SER A 68 -5.22 7.48 6.50
CA SER A 68 -4.52 6.21 6.62
C SER A 68 -3.04 6.32 6.23
N THR A 69 -2.73 7.06 5.16
CA THR A 69 -1.34 7.26 4.73
C THR A 69 -0.56 8.08 5.76
N ALA A 70 -1.13 9.18 6.23
CA ALA A 70 -0.48 10.10 7.15
C ALA A 70 -0.12 9.45 8.50
N VAL A 71 -0.96 8.54 9.01
CA VAL A 71 -0.74 7.89 10.32
C VAL A 71 0.10 6.61 10.23
N THR A 72 0.32 6.06 9.04
CA THR A 72 1.06 4.78 8.87
C THR A 72 2.41 4.77 9.60
N PRO A 73 3.31 5.77 9.46
CA PRO A 73 4.59 5.78 10.19
C PRO A 73 4.42 5.89 11.71
N LEU A 74 3.36 6.57 12.16
CA LEU A 74 3.04 6.71 13.57
C LEU A 74 2.72 5.35 14.21
N TYR A 75 1.96 4.50 13.53
CA TYR A 75 1.68 3.13 13.98
C TYR A 75 2.93 2.29 14.14
N GLY A 76 3.91 2.44 13.24
CA GLY A 76 5.20 1.77 13.36
C GLY A 76 5.93 2.16 14.65
N LYS A 77 6.04 3.46 14.91
CA LYS A 77 6.69 3.97 16.11
C LYS A 77 5.92 3.62 17.39
N LEU A 78 4.59 3.74 17.38
CA LEU A 78 3.74 3.34 18.52
C LEU A 78 3.88 1.84 18.82
N ALA A 79 3.97 1.00 17.80
CA ALA A 79 4.18 -0.43 17.98
C ALA A 79 5.56 -0.77 18.55
N ASP A 80 6.59 0.04 18.24
CA ASP A 80 7.92 -0.13 18.81
C ASP A 80 7.96 0.35 20.30
N ILE A 81 7.11 1.31 20.68
CA ILE A 81 7.01 1.86 22.05
C ILE A 81 6.09 1.03 22.94
N HIS A 82 4.83 0.83 22.53
CA HIS A 82 3.76 0.23 23.34
C HIS A 82 3.56 -1.27 23.08
N GLY A 83 4.31 -1.83 22.13
CA GLY A 83 4.18 -3.23 21.71
C GLY A 83 3.15 -3.43 20.59
N ARG A 84 3.36 -4.51 19.83
CA ARG A 84 2.59 -4.85 18.61
C ARG A 84 1.11 -5.10 18.90
N ARG A 85 0.84 -5.83 20.01
CA ARG A 85 -0.51 -6.23 20.41
C ARG A 85 -1.39 -5.01 20.70
N VAL A 86 -0.93 -4.12 21.59
CA VAL A 86 -1.71 -2.95 22.01
C VAL A 86 -2.01 -2.05 20.81
N THR A 87 -1.00 -1.79 20.00
CA THR A 87 -1.12 -0.90 18.83
C THR A 87 -2.06 -1.48 17.76
N LEU A 88 -1.97 -2.80 17.47
CA LEU A 88 -2.87 -3.44 16.51
C LEU A 88 -4.33 -3.42 16.99
N LEU A 89 -4.57 -3.79 18.26
CA LEU A 89 -5.92 -3.81 18.83
C LEU A 89 -6.53 -2.41 18.89
N ALA A 90 -5.75 -1.40 19.26
CA ALA A 90 -6.20 0.00 19.21
C ALA A 90 -6.58 0.43 17.78
N GLY A 91 -5.77 0.07 16.78
CA GLY A 91 -6.08 0.34 15.38
C GLY A 91 -7.38 -0.30 14.91
N ILE A 92 -7.61 -1.58 15.27
CA ILE A 92 -8.86 -2.29 14.95
C ILE A 92 -10.07 -1.61 15.63
N ILE A 93 -9.95 -1.22 16.89
CA ILE A 93 -11.03 -0.53 17.63
C ILE A 93 -11.39 0.79 16.95
N VAL A 94 -10.39 1.64 16.66
CA VAL A 94 -10.61 2.93 15.99
C VAL A 94 -11.25 2.72 14.62
N PHE A 95 -10.79 1.71 13.86
CA PHE A 95 -11.35 1.37 12.56
C PHE A 95 -12.82 0.95 12.66
N VAL A 96 -13.17 0.09 13.61
CA VAL A 96 -14.56 -0.38 13.82
C VAL A 96 -15.46 0.75 14.28
N ILE A 97 -15.01 1.60 15.19
CA ILE A 97 -15.77 2.80 15.64
C ILE A 97 -16.02 3.72 14.43
N GLY A 98 -14.98 3.98 13.62
CA GLY A 98 -15.13 4.77 12.40
C GLY A 98 -16.11 4.12 11.41
N SER A 99 -16.08 2.79 11.28
CA SER A 99 -17.01 2.06 10.42
C SER A 99 -18.46 2.14 10.86
N ILE A 100 -18.72 2.02 12.17
CA ILE A 100 -20.07 2.22 12.75
C ILE A 100 -20.52 3.66 12.49
N ALA A 101 -19.66 4.65 12.70
CA ALA A 101 -19.96 6.04 12.40
C ALA A 101 -20.28 6.28 10.93
N CYS A 102 -19.54 5.63 10.00
CA CYS A 102 -19.85 5.65 8.58
C CYS A 102 -21.22 5.05 8.25
N ALA A 103 -21.54 3.90 8.86
CA ALA A 103 -22.82 3.22 8.63
C ALA A 103 -24.04 4.03 9.13
N LEU A 104 -23.85 4.85 10.16
CA LEU A 104 -24.88 5.69 10.75
C LEU A 104 -24.91 7.13 10.21
N ALA A 105 -24.03 7.49 9.26
CA ALA A 105 -23.91 8.86 8.78
C ALA A 105 -25.14 9.31 7.99
N PRO A 106 -25.86 10.37 8.43
CA PRO A 106 -27.08 10.87 7.77
C PRO A 106 -26.78 11.87 6.64
N SER A 107 -25.52 12.25 6.45
CA SER A 107 -25.12 13.21 5.42
C SER A 107 -23.72 12.88 4.90
N LEU A 108 -23.39 13.36 3.68
CA LEU A 108 -22.08 13.13 3.06
C LEU A 108 -20.93 13.67 3.93
N TRP A 109 -21.08 14.86 4.50
CA TRP A 109 -20.00 15.46 5.31
C TRP A 109 -19.76 14.71 6.63
N LEU A 110 -20.80 14.19 7.27
CA LEU A 110 -20.63 13.32 8.44
C LEU A 110 -20.00 11.98 8.05
N LEU A 111 -20.35 11.45 6.87
CA LEU A 111 -19.68 10.28 6.32
C LEU A 111 -18.20 10.55 6.07
N VAL A 112 -17.82 11.72 5.52
CA VAL A 112 -16.43 12.13 5.33
C VAL A 112 -15.67 12.19 6.66
N VAL A 113 -16.27 12.81 7.70
CA VAL A 113 -15.66 12.84 9.06
C VAL A 113 -15.49 11.42 9.62
N ALA A 114 -16.50 10.58 9.49
CA ALA A 114 -16.44 9.18 9.93
C ALA A 114 -15.36 8.39 9.18
N ARG A 115 -15.21 8.62 7.86
CA ARG A 115 -14.15 8.03 7.03
C ARG A 115 -12.74 8.50 7.45
N PHE A 116 -12.60 9.75 7.89
CA PHE A 116 -11.34 10.21 8.49
C PHE A 116 -10.98 9.38 9.73
N VAL A 117 -11.92 9.20 10.66
CA VAL A 117 -11.70 8.38 11.88
C VAL A 117 -11.37 6.94 11.50
N GLN A 118 -12.11 6.36 10.55
CA GLN A 118 -11.87 5.01 10.07
C GLN A 118 -10.48 4.87 9.44
N GLY A 119 -10.05 5.86 8.65
CA GLY A 119 -8.70 5.94 8.06
C GLY A 119 -7.60 6.01 9.12
N LEU A 120 -7.80 6.75 10.22
CA LEU A 120 -6.87 6.75 11.35
C LEU A 120 -6.69 5.34 11.92
N GLY A 121 -7.74 4.52 12.03
CA GLY A 121 -7.63 3.12 12.47
C GLY A 121 -6.98 2.21 11.44
N GLY A 122 -7.37 2.34 10.17
CA GLY A 122 -6.93 1.45 9.08
C GLY A 122 -5.48 1.61 8.66
N GLY A 123 -4.90 2.82 8.83
CA GLY A 123 -3.59 3.17 8.29
C GLY A 123 -2.40 2.36 8.81
N GLY A 124 -2.52 1.78 10.00
CA GLY A 124 -1.47 0.96 10.60
C GLY A 124 -1.60 -0.54 10.37
N LEU A 125 -2.80 -1.06 10.03
CA LEU A 125 -3.10 -2.49 10.10
C LEU A 125 -2.22 -3.33 9.18
N ILE A 126 -1.97 -2.87 7.95
CA ILE A 126 -1.13 -3.57 6.97
C ILE A 126 0.34 -3.59 7.41
N ALA A 127 0.86 -2.44 7.86
CA ALA A 127 2.25 -2.33 8.31
C ALA A 127 2.50 -3.15 9.58
N LEU A 128 1.55 -3.13 10.52
CA LEU A 128 1.61 -3.93 11.74
C LEU A 128 1.54 -5.43 11.45
N ALA A 129 0.69 -5.85 10.51
CA ALA A 129 0.63 -7.24 10.06
C ALA A 129 2.00 -7.73 9.57
N GLN A 130 2.65 -6.97 8.71
CA GLN A 130 3.98 -7.28 8.20
C GLN A 130 5.07 -7.26 9.28
N THR A 131 4.96 -6.33 10.24
CA THR A 131 5.89 -6.24 11.37
C THR A 131 5.76 -7.43 12.30
N ILE A 132 4.52 -7.82 12.66
CA ILE A 132 4.26 -8.96 13.55
C ILE A 132 4.80 -10.26 12.94
N VAL A 133 4.58 -10.49 11.65
CA VAL A 133 5.19 -11.63 10.95
C VAL A 133 6.72 -11.54 10.97
N GLY A 134 7.26 -10.33 10.83
CA GLY A 134 8.69 -10.08 10.94
C GLY A 134 9.28 -10.40 12.33
N ASP A 135 8.52 -10.18 13.40
CA ASP A 135 8.95 -10.51 14.76
C ASP A 135 8.91 -12.03 15.06
N MET A 136 7.96 -12.75 14.42
CA MET A 136 7.77 -14.19 14.68
C MET A 136 8.67 -15.10 13.86
N VAL A 137 9.05 -14.65 12.66
CA VAL A 137 9.66 -15.51 11.65
C VAL A 137 11.04 -14.99 11.25
N PRO A 138 12.07 -15.85 11.22
CA PRO A 138 13.40 -15.47 10.76
C PRO A 138 13.37 -14.92 9.32
N PRO A 139 14.23 -13.96 8.97
CA PRO A 139 14.23 -13.32 7.64
C PRO A 139 14.24 -14.30 6.47
N LYS A 140 14.97 -15.39 6.58
CA LYS A 140 15.05 -16.44 5.54
C LYS A 140 13.70 -17.11 5.24
N GLU A 141 12.84 -17.23 6.25
CA GLU A 141 11.53 -17.87 6.12
C GLU A 141 10.40 -16.87 5.82
N ARG A 142 10.60 -15.57 6.07
CA ARG A 142 9.57 -14.51 5.88
C ARG A 142 9.02 -14.46 4.45
N GLY A 143 9.85 -14.76 3.46
CA GLY A 143 9.45 -14.79 2.06
C GLY A 143 8.22 -15.67 1.79
N ARG A 144 8.10 -16.81 2.48
CA ARG A 144 6.97 -17.73 2.36
C ARG A 144 5.66 -17.12 2.84
N TYR A 145 5.70 -16.21 3.82
CA TYR A 145 4.52 -15.56 4.39
C TYR A 145 4.04 -14.37 3.55
N GLN A 146 4.88 -13.85 2.67
CA GLN A 146 4.47 -12.77 1.74
C GLN A 146 3.37 -13.21 0.77
N VAL A 147 3.26 -14.51 0.50
CA VAL A 147 2.15 -15.09 -0.28
C VAL A 147 0.80 -14.80 0.36
N TYR A 148 0.69 -14.92 1.68
CA TYR A 148 -0.56 -14.64 2.40
C TYR A 148 -0.96 -13.18 2.27
N PHE A 149 0.00 -12.25 2.35
CA PHE A 149 -0.27 -10.82 2.13
C PHE A 149 -0.80 -10.57 0.71
N ALA A 150 -0.14 -11.13 -0.31
CA ALA A 150 -0.58 -11.01 -1.70
C ALA A 150 -1.98 -11.62 -1.90
N SER A 151 -2.27 -12.76 -1.28
CA SER A 151 -3.58 -13.43 -1.35
C SER A 151 -4.68 -12.59 -0.69
N VAL A 152 -4.40 -11.93 0.43
CA VAL A 152 -5.35 -11.02 1.09
C VAL A 152 -5.69 -9.85 0.18
N PHE A 153 -4.68 -9.21 -0.43
CA PHE A 153 -4.92 -8.11 -1.37
C PHE A 153 -5.71 -8.57 -2.60
N MET A 154 -5.37 -9.72 -3.17
CA MET A 154 -6.10 -10.29 -4.31
C MET A 154 -7.57 -10.57 -3.96
N SER A 155 -7.80 -11.23 -2.82
CA SER A 155 -9.16 -11.54 -2.36
C SER A 155 -9.97 -10.26 -2.11
N SER A 156 -9.38 -9.24 -1.50
CA SER A 156 -10.03 -7.95 -1.27
C SER A 156 -10.35 -7.22 -2.57
N SER A 157 -9.42 -7.26 -3.55
CA SER A 157 -9.62 -6.61 -4.85
C SER A 157 -10.70 -7.29 -5.68
N LEU A 158 -10.90 -8.61 -5.49
CA LEU A 158 -11.94 -9.36 -6.20
C LEU A 158 -13.29 -9.26 -5.48
N LEU A 159 -13.30 -9.50 -4.18
CA LEU A 159 -14.54 -9.52 -3.38
C LEU A 159 -15.11 -8.12 -3.15
N GLY A 160 -14.24 -7.10 -3.03
CA GLY A 160 -14.66 -5.73 -2.74
C GLY A 160 -15.69 -5.20 -3.73
N PRO A 161 -15.38 -5.14 -5.04
CA PRO A 161 -16.33 -4.63 -6.03
C PRO A 161 -17.61 -5.47 -6.12
N VAL A 162 -17.51 -6.80 -6.02
CA VAL A 162 -18.66 -7.70 -6.08
C VAL A 162 -19.59 -7.50 -4.88
N LEU A 163 -19.03 -7.52 -3.67
CA LEU A 163 -19.80 -7.30 -2.44
C LEU A 163 -20.31 -5.86 -2.36
N GLY A 164 -19.49 -4.89 -2.69
CA GLY A 164 -19.86 -3.48 -2.61
C GLY A 164 -21.02 -3.12 -3.54
N GLY A 165 -20.95 -3.58 -4.79
CA GLY A 165 -22.04 -3.39 -5.76
C GLY A 165 -23.33 -4.11 -5.31
N PHE A 166 -23.22 -5.41 -4.96
CA PHE A 166 -24.37 -6.20 -4.51
C PHE A 166 -25.03 -5.63 -3.26
N LEU A 167 -24.26 -5.32 -2.22
CA LEU A 167 -24.80 -4.81 -0.95
C LEU A 167 -25.43 -3.43 -1.10
N ALA A 168 -24.79 -2.54 -1.88
CA ALA A 168 -25.31 -1.20 -2.10
C ALA A 168 -26.56 -1.17 -2.98
N GLU A 169 -26.69 -2.11 -3.94
CA GLU A 169 -27.84 -2.16 -4.85
C GLU A 169 -29.02 -2.92 -4.26
N LYS A 170 -28.79 -4.06 -3.58
CA LYS A 170 -29.85 -4.97 -3.14
C LYS A 170 -30.30 -4.73 -1.70
N LEU A 171 -29.46 -4.10 -0.86
CA LEU A 171 -29.79 -3.82 0.53
C LEU A 171 -29.77 -2.30 0.76
N HIS A 172 -28.68 -1.77 1.29
CA HIS A 172 -28.45 -0.35 1.54
C HIS A 172 -26.96 -0.09 1.55
N TRP A 173 -26.49 1.05 1.04
CA TRP A 173 -25.06 1.34 0.97
C TRP A 173 -24.35 1.26 2.34
N SER A 174 -25.02 1.56 3.45
CA SER A 174 -24.43 1.50 4.79
C SER A 174 -23.99 0.08 5.20
N VAL A 175 -24.56 -0.96 4.59
CA VAL A 175 -24.24 -2.37 4.90
C VAL A 175 -22.77 -2.67 4.59
N ILE A 176 -22.15 -1.98 3.63
CA ILE A 176 -20.72 -2.13 3.34
C ILE A 176 -19.83 -1.75 4.53
N PHE A 177 -20.32 -0.87 5.41
CA PHE A 177 -19.62 -0.49 6.64
C PHE A 177 -20.00 -1.43 7.80
N TRP A 178 -21.26 -1.91 7.86
CA TRP A 178 -21.67 -2.87 8.86
C TRP A 178 -20.94 -4.21 8.77
N ILE A 179 -20.53 -4.65 7.57
CA ILE A 179 -19.75 -5.89 7.39
C ILE A 179 -18.39 -5.84 8.11
N ASN A 180 -17.87 -4.64 8.32
CA ASN A 180 -16.61 -4.43 9.04
C ASN A 180 -16.73 -4.74 10.54
N LEU A 181 -17.93 -4.70 11.11
CA LEU A 181 -18.14 -4.96 12.53
C LEU A 181 -17.86 -6.44 12.89
N PRO A 182 -18.50 -7.45 12.27
CA PRO A 182 -18.19 -8.84 12.57
C PRO A 182 -16.76 -9.21 12.21
N LEU A 183 -16.22 -8.70 11.09
CA LEU A 183 -14.83 -8.94 10.69
C LEU A 183 -13.85 -8.31 11.68
N GLY A 184 -14.10 -7.08 12.13
CA GLY A 184 -13.25 -6.37 13.09
C GLY A 184 -13.29 -7.01 14.48
N LEU A 185 -14.46 -7.44 14.95
CA LEU A 185 -14.59 -8.16 16.21
C LEU A 185 -13.86 -9.51 16.17
N GLY A 186 -13.96 -10.24 15.05
CA GLY A 186 -13.24 -11.48 14.82
C GLY A 186 -11.72 -11.25 14.81
N ALA A 187 -11.25 -10.23 14.07
CA ALA A 187 -9.85 -9.83 14.04
C ALA A 187 -9.32 -9.43 15.42
N TYR A 188 -10.10 -8.64 16.16
CA TYR A 188 -9.77 -8.21 17.52
C TYR A 188 -9.62 -9.40 18.47
N TRP A 189 -10.64 -10.26 18.53
CA TRP A 189 -10.64 -11.42 19.44
C TRP A 189 -9.49 -12.38 19.12
N MET A 190 -9.32 -12.77 17.85
CA MET A 190 -8.25 -13.67 17.42
C MET A 190 -6.87 -13.06 17.68
N SER A 191 -6.65 -11.80 17.30
CA SER A 191 -5.36 -11.12 17.54
C SER A 191 -5.11 -10.91 19.04
N SER A 192 -6.15 -10.59 19.82
CA SER A 192 -6.03 -10.37 21.27
C SER A 192 -5.48 -11.59 22.01
N GLU A 193 -5.96 -12.80 21.68
CA GLU A 193 -5.50 -14.02 22.29
C GLU A 193 -4.13 -14.47 21.75
N ALA A 194 -3.99 -14.49 20.43
CA ALA A 194 -2.79 -14.98 19.77
C ALA A 194 -1.53 -14.14 20.09
N LEU A 195 -1.69 -12.80 20.15
CA LEU A 195 -0.56 -11.88 20.41
C LEU A 195 -0.14 -11.78 21.89
N LYS A 196 -0.85 -12.41 22.82
CA LYS A 196 -0.41 -12.47 24.24
C LYS A 196 0.94 -13.14 24.40
N ARG A 197 1.31 -14.02 23.47
CA ARG A 197 2.53 -14.83 23.51
C ARG A 197 3.73 -14.17 22.83
N LEU A 198 3.53 -13.04 22.17
CA LEU A 198 4.65 -12.29 21.58
C LEU A 198 5.50 -11.63 22.67
N PRO A 199 6.84 -11.69 22.54
CA PRO A 199 7.72 -11.00 23.47
C PRO A 199 7.42 -9.50 23.47
N ARG A 200 7.28 -8.92 24.67
CA ARG A 200 7.12 -7.49 24.85
C ARG A 200 8.48 -6.82 24.81
N HIS A 201 8.70 -6.02 23.81
CA HIS A 201 9.86 -5.13 23.74
C HIS A 201 9.40 -3.73 24.14
N GLU A 202 9.07 -3.56 25.42
CA GLU A 202 8.72 -2.23 25.94
C GLU A 202 10.01 -1.45 26.17
N ARG A 203 10.18 -0.36 25.45
CA ARG A 203 11.22 0.63 25.73
C ARG A 203 10.56 1.96 26.06
N PRO A 204 10.98 2.66 27.13
CA PRO A 204 10.46 3.97 27.48
C PRO A 204 10.99 5.00 26.48
N HIS A 205 10.33 5.09 25.33
CA HIS A 205 10.60 6.11 24.32
C HIS A 205 9.46 7.11 24.27
N LYS A 206 9.81 8.39 24.08
CA LYS A 206 8.81 9.46 23.89
C LYS A 206 8.47 9.59 22.41
N LEU A 207 7.17 9.77 22.13
CA LEU A 207 6.70 10.05 20.79
C LEU A 207 7.07 11.48 20.39
N ASP A 208 7.69 11.65 19.22
CA ASP A 208 7.92 12.98 18.62
C ASP A 208 6.62 13.50 17.98
N VAL A 209 5.75 14.08 18.84
CA VAL A 209 4.44 14.59 18.40
C VAL A 209 4.60 15.69 17.35
N LEU A 210 5.58 16.61 17.52
CA LEU A 210 5.82 17.68 16.55
C LEU A 210 6.29 17.11 15.20
N GLY A 211 7.22 16.14 15.21
CA GLY A 211 7.65 15.46 14.00
C GLY A 211 6.49 14.73 13.32
N ALA A 212 5.62 14.05 14.08
CA ALA A 212 4.42 13.40 13.56
C ALA A 212 3.46 14.41 12.92
N MET A 213 3.20 15.55 13.54
CA MET A 213 2.34 16.60 12.98
C MET A 213 2.92 17.18 11.68
N LEU A 214 4.21 17.52 11.66
CA LEU A 214 4.87 18.08 10.48
C LEU A 214 4.82 17.09 9.30
N MET A 215 5.11 15.82 9.56
CA MET A 215 5.02 14.77 8.52
C MET A 215 3.58 14.58 8.02
N THR A 216 2.61 14.61 8.92
CA THR A 216 1.18 14.51 8.56
C THR A 216 0.77 15.68 7.67
N LEU A 217 1.08 16.92 8.06
CA LEU A 217 0.76 18.11 7.28
C LEU A 217 1.45 18.10 5.91
N ALA A 218 2.73 17.72 5.86
CA ALA A 218 3.47 17.57 4.61
C ALA A 218 2.82 16.55 3.66
N THR A 219 2.42 15.41 4.22
CA THR A 219 1.80 14.31 3.47
C THR A 219 0.40 14.69 2.98
N VAL A 220 -0.43 15.25 3.85
CA VAL A 220 -1.80 15.68 3.50
C VAL A 220 -1.75 16.75 2.41
N SER A 221 -0.90 17.77 2.54
CA SER A 221 -0.74 18.81 1.52
C SER A 221 -0.29 18.21 0.17
N LEU A 222 0.65 17.26 0.19
CA LEU A 222 1.10 16.57 -1.03
C LEU A 222 -0.03 15.78 -1.69
N LEU A 223 -0.69 14.94 -0.91
CA LEU A 223 -1.76 14.08 -1.44
C LEU A 223 -2.96 14.87 -1.93
N LEU A 224 -3.30 16.01 -1.28
CA LEU A 224 -4.32 16.93 -1.78
C LEU A 224 -3.90 17.56 -3.11
N ALA A 225 -2.65 18.03 -3.22
CA ALA A 225 -2.14 18.58 -4.48
C ALA A 225 -2.22 17.56 -5.62
N LEU A 226 -1.86 16.30 -5.34
CA LEU A 226 -1.91 15.20 -6.33
C LEU A 226 -3.34 14.79 -6.68
N SER A 227 -4.26 14.81 -5.72
CA SER A 227 -5.67 14.45 -5.91
C SER A 227 -6.47 15.50 -6.66
N TRP A 228 -6.21 16.78 -6.38
CA TRP A 228 -6.93 17.91 -6.98
C TRP A 228 -6.29 18.40 -8.28
N GLY A 229 -4.97 18.20 -8.45
CA GLY A 229 -4.25 18.62 -9.64
C GLY A 229 -4.78 17.95 -10.90
N GLY A 230 -5.19 18.76 -11.88
CA GLY A 230 -5.75 18.31 -13.14
C GLY A 230 -7.21 17.84 -13.08
N THR A 231 -7.80 17.71 -11.88
CA THR A 231 -9.19 17.29 -11.67
C THR A 231 -10.07 18.45 -11.17
N ALA A 232 -9.84 18.92 -9.95
CA ALA A 232 -10.57 20.05 -9.35
C ALA A 232 -9.95 21.40 -9.73
N TYR A 233 -8.62 21.46 -9.83
CA TYR A 233 -7.86 22.65 -10.16
C TYR A 233 -6.82 22.36 -11.26
N PRO A 234 -6.57 23.30 -12.20
CA PRO A 234 -5.47 23.18 -13.15
C PRO A 234 -4.12 23.04 -12.44
N TRP A 235 -3.20 22.23 -12.98
CA TRP A 235 -1.87 22.03 -12.39
C TRP A 235 -1.07 23.32 -12.15
N ARG A 236 -1.34 24.36 -12.94
CA ARG A 236 -0.69 25.69 -12.84
C ARG A 236 -1.48 26.68 -11.99
N SER A 237 -2.48 26.26 -11.25
CA SER A 237 -3.28 27.12 -10.38
C SER A 237 -2.51 27.51 -9.11
N LEU A 238 -2.92 28.61 -8.49
CA LEU A 238 -2.34 29.09 -7.23
C LEU A 238 -2.61 28.13 -6.07
N GLU A 239 -3.76 27.47 -6.08
CA GLU A 239 -4.17 26.47 -5.08
C GLU A 239 -3.22 25.27 -5.08
N ILE A 240 -2.93 24.71 -6.25
CA ILE A 240 -2.00 23.59 -6.37
C ILE A 240 -0.57 24.04 -6.04
N ALA A 241 -0.14 25.18 -6.54
CA ALA A 241 1.18 25.74 -6.20
C ALA A 241 1.33 25.99 -4.68
N GLY A 242 0.27 26.51 -4.04
CA GLY A 242 0.22 26.72 -2.59
C GLY A 242 0.30 25.42 -1.80
N LEU A 243 -0.42 24.38 -2.20
CA LEU A 243 -0.35 23.05 -1.56
C LEU A 243 1.03 22.40 -1.74
N VAL A 244 1.64 22.51 -2.91
CA VAL A 244 2.99 21.99 -3.15
C VAL A 244 4.02 22.75 -2.32
N ALA A 245 3.93 24.09 -2.28
CA ALA A 245 4.82 24.92 -1.46
C ALA A 245 4.67 24.61 0.04
N ALA A 246 3.43 24.46 0.52
CA ALA A 246 3.15 24.06 1.91
C ALA A 246 3.73 22.67 2.21
N SER A 247 3.55 21.71 1.32
CA SER A 247 4.11 20.38 1.46
C SER A 247 5.64 20.42 1.56
N LEU A 248 6.30 21.14 0.66
CA LEU A 248 7.77 21.27 0.67
C LEU A 248 8.27 21.96 1.95
N ALA A 249 7.57 22.99 2.41
CA ALA A 249 7.90 23.69 3.65
C ALA A 249 7.77 22.74 4.86
N PHE A 250 6.67 21.99 4.97
CA PHE A 250 6.49 21.02 6.06
C PHE A 250 7.49 19.86 5.99
N TRP A 251 7.85 19.37 4.80
CA TRP A 251 8.92 18.36 4.64
C TRP A 251 10.28 18.90 5.06
N ALA A 252 10.60 20.16 4.75
CA ALA A 252 11.83 20.81 5.17
C ALA A 252 11.88 20.98 6.71
N LEU A 253 10.77 21.42 7.32
CA LEU A 253 10.63 21.52 8.77
C LEU A 253 10.71 20.15 9.44
N PHE A 254 10.11 19.11 8.87
CA PHE A 254 10.22 17.73 9.35
C PHE A 254 11.68 17.24 9.29
N ALA A 255 12.36 17.44 8.17
CA ALA A 255 13.78 17.09 8.04
C ALA A 255 14.68 17.84 9.03
N TRP A 256 14.39 19.11 9.30
CA TRP A 256 15.05 19.88 10.35
C TRP A 256 14.77 19.30 11.73
N ARG A 257 13.49 18.95 12.02
CA ARG A 257 13.08 18.34 13.29
C ARG A 257 13.77 17.01 13.52
N LEU A 258 13.86 16.13 12.51
CA LEU A 258 14.55 14.84 12.61
C LEU A 258 16.01 14.96 13.06
N ARG A 259 16.68 16.06 12.69
CA ARG A 259 18.08 16.31 13.08
C ARG A 259 18.23 16.85 14.50
N ARG A 260 17.16 17.42 15.09
CA ARG A 260 17.21 18.10 16.40
C ARG A 260 16.46 17.36 17.50
N ALA A 261 15.54 16.49 17.17
CA ALA A 261 14.79 15.72 18.15
C ALA A 261 15.71 14.72 18.86
N ALA A 262 15.61 14.64 20.18
CA ALA A 262 16.32 13.64 20.98
C ALA A 262 15.87 12.21 20.59
N GLU A 263 14.57 12.05 20.33
CA GLU A 263 13.96 10.80 19.88
C GLU A 263 13.10 11.08 18.64
N PRO A 264 13.69 11.12 17.42
CA PRO A 264 12.95 11.45 16.21
C PRO A 264 11.93 10.37 15.88
N LEU A 265 10.84 10.78 15.22
CA LEU A 265 9.79 9.86 14.75
C LEU A 265 10.37 8.74 13.89
N ILE A 266 11.29 9.09 13.00
CA ILE A 266 12.04 8.14 12.17
C ILE A 266 13.53 8.34 12.46
N PRO A 267 14.23 7.36 13.04
CA PRO A 267 15.65 7.45 13.29
C PRO A 267 16.46 7.69 11.99
N LEU A 268 17.42 8.61 12.04
CA LEU A 268 18.22 8.98 10.86
C LEU A 268 19.08 7.84 10.33
N ASP A 269 19.52 6.92 11.19
CA ASP A 269 20.24 5.72 10.84
C ASP A 269 19.43 4.79 9.92
N VAL A 270 18.10 4.77 10.07
CA VAL A 270 17.18 4.05 9.17
C VAL A 270 17.30 4.59 7.73
N PHE A 271 17.31 5.91 7.55
CA PHE A 271 17.50 6.52 6.22
C PHE A 271 18.94 6.42 5.72
N GLY A 272 19.91 6.42 6.62
CA GLY A 272 21.33 6.20 6.30
C GLY A 272 21.60 4.80 5.72
N ASN A 273 20.77 3.82 6.08
CA ASN A 273 20.93 2.45 5.60
C ASN A 273 20.58 2.35 4.11
N GLY A 274 21.59 2.04 3.29
CA GLY A 274 21.46 1.95 1.83
C GLY A 274 20.45 0.88 1.37
N VAL A 275 20.29 -0.21 2.12
CA VAL A 275 19.30 -1.27 1.81
C VAL A 275 17.89 -0.74 2.04
N VAL A 276 17.63 -0.09 3.17
CA VAL A 276 16.32 0.48 3.50
C VAL A 276 15.94 1.53 2.46
N ARG A 277 16.82 2.50 2.20
CA ARG A 277 16.54 3.59 1.26
C ARG A 277 16.25 3.07 -0.16
N ARG A 278 17.13 2.23 -0.70
CA ARG A 278 16.98 1.73 -2.07
C ARG A 278 15.83 0.73 -2.21
N GLY A 279 15.62 -0.14 -1.23
CA GLY A 279 14.50 -1.06 -1.19
C GLY A 279 13.16 -0.33 -1.12
N THR A 280 13.05 0.72 -0.30
CA THR A 280 11.85 1.56 -0.18
C THR A 280 11.55 2.30 -1.49
N VAL A 281 12.56 2.87 -2.14
CA VAL A 281 12.40 3.55 -3.44
C VAL A 281 11.96 2.55 -4.52
N ALA A 282 12.60 1.37 -4.60
CA ALA A 282 12.21 0.34 -5.54
C ALA A 282 10.75 -0.12 -5.34
N ALA A 283 10.36 -0.36 -4.08
CA ALA A 283 9.00 -0.75 -3.74
C ALA A 283 7.98 0.36 -4.03
N GLY A 284 8.34 1.64 -3.80
CA GLY A 284 7.50 2.80 -4.08
C GLY A 284 7.20 2.95 -5.58
N PHE A 285 8.23 2.95 -6.43
CA PHE A 285 8.04 3.03 -7.89
C PHE A 285 7.32 1.80 -8.45
N GLY A 286 7.69 0.59 -8.02
CA GLY A 286 7.03 -0.63 -8.48
C GLY A 286 5.55 -0.67 -8.10
N MET A 287 5.22 -0.42 -6.84
CA MET A 287 3.84 -0.41 -6.35
C MET A 287 3.03 0.74 -6.96
N GLY A 288 3.65 1.93 -7.10
CA GLY A 288 3.02 3.07 -7.76
C GLY A 288 2.63 2.76 -9.19
N THR A 289 3.53 2.14 -9.95
CA THR A 289 3.27 1.73 -11.33
C THR A 289 2.14 0.70 -11.39
N PHE A 290 2.16 -0.29 -10.51
CA PHE A 290 1.10 -1.31 -10.43
C PHE A 290 -0.27 -0.70 -10.11
N ILE A 291 -0.35 0.18 -9.10
CA ILE A 291 -1.60 0.87 -8.74
C ILE A 291 -2.08 1.74 -9.91
N GLY A 292 -1.17 2.50 -10.53
CA GLY A 292 -1.49 3.32 -11.69
C GLY A 292 -2.08 2.50 -12.84
N LEU A 293 -1.46 1.37 -13.19
CA LEU A 293 -2.00 0.46 -14.19
C LEU A 293 -3.37 -0.10 -13.77
N THR A 294 -3.56 -0.48 -12.52
CA THR A 294 -4.84 -1.02 -12.03
C THR A 294 -5.98 0.01 -12.19
N ILE A 295 -5.70 1.30 -11.98
CA ILE A 295 -6.70 2.37 -12.09
C ILE A 295 -7.00 2.72 -13.54
N TYR A 296 -5.98 2.79 -14.42
CA TYR A 296 -6.14 3.29 -15.77
C TYR A 296 -6.40 2.22 -16.83
N LEU A 297 -6.06 0.94 -16.60
CA LEU A 297 -6.34 -0.14 -17.56
C LEU A 297 -7.83 -0.34 -17.87
N PRO A 298 -8.78 -0.25 -16.92
CA PRO A 298 -10.21 -0.31 -17.27
C PRO A 298 -10.59 0.73 -18.33
N LEU A 299 -10.09 1.95 -18.19
CA LEU A 299 -10.35 3.00 -19.18
C LEU A 299 -9.80 2.62 -20.57
N TYR A 300 -8.61 2.00 -20.64
CA TYR A 300 -8.07 1.47 -21.90
C TYR A 300 -8.94 0.37 -22.51
N PHE A 301 -9.38 -0.57 -21.69
CA PHE A 301 -10.27 -1.64 -22.15
C PHE A 301 -11.59 -1.12 -22.68
N GLU A 302 -12.18 -0.12 -22.02
CA GLU A 302 -13.46 0.48 -22.45
C GLU A 302 -13.28 1.35 -23.72
N THR A 303 -12.30 2.25 -23.74
CA THR A 303 -12.18 3.26 -24.80
C THR A 303 -11.43 2.78 -26.03
N VAL A 304 -10.40 1.93 -25.86
CA VAL A 304 -9.56 1.45 -26.98
C VAL A 304 -10.02 0.09 -27.49
N MET A 305 -10.39 -0.82 -26.57
CA MET A 305 -10.80 -2.18 -26.94
C MET A 305 -12.33 -2.34 -27.05
N GLY A 306 -13.13 -1.33 -26.68
CA GLY A 306 -14.59 -1.36 -26.79
C GLY A 306 -15.27 -2.34 -25.84
N MET A 307 -14.64 -2.67 -24.71
CA MET A 307 -15.19 -3.63 -23.74
C MET A 307 -16.24 -2.95 -22.85
N SER A 308 -17.21 -3.71 -22.36
CA SER A 308 -18.13 -3.22 -21.32
C SER A 308 -17.42 -3.06 -19.98
N ALA A 309 -17.94 -2.23 -19.09
CA ALA A 309 -17.38 -1.99 -17.75
C ALA A 309 -17.16 -3.31 -16.97
N THR A 310 -18.08 -4.28 -17.09
CA THR A 310 -17.94 -5.58 -16.44
C THR A 310 -16.76 -6.38 -17.01
N HIS A 311 -16.62 -6.43 -18.34
CA HIS A 311 -15.51 -7.13 -18.98
C HIS A 311 -14.18 -6.42 -18.78
N SER A 312 -14.16 -5.08 -18.68
CA SER A 312 -12.95 -4.32 -18.37
C SER A 312 -12.40 -4.63 -16.97
N GLY A 313 -13.29 -4.81 -16.00
CA GLY A 313 -12.93 -5.30 -14.66
C GLY A 313 -12.33 -6.71 -14.67
N LEU A 314 -12.92 -7.63 -15.45
CA LEU A 314 -12.36 -8.97 -15.64
C LEU A 314 -11.00 -8.94 -16.35
N GLY A 315 -10.77 -7.98 -17.22
CA GLY A 315 -9.48 -7.73 -17.87
C GLY A 315 -8.32 -7.42 -16.92
N LEU A 316 -8.61 -7.08 -15.66
CA LEU A 316 -7.58 -6.91 -14.61
C LEU A 316 -7.15 -8.22 -13.93
N LEU A 317 -7.87 -9.33 -14.13
CA LEU A 317 -7.52 -10.61 -13.50
C LEU A 317 -6.09 -11.09 -13.83
N PRO A 318 -5.60 -11.00 -15.09
CA PRO A 318 -4.20 -11.33 -15.39
C PRO A 318 -3.20 -10.50 -14.56
N LEU A 319 -3.49 -9.21 -14.35
CA LEU A 319 -2.64 -8.30 -13.58
C LEU A 319 -2.59 -8.70 -12.10
N THR A 320 -3.72 -9.01 -11.49
CA THR A 320 -3.81 -9.36 -10.06
C THR A 320 -3.30 -10.76 -9.78
N CYS A 321 -3.70 -11.76 -10.57
CA CYS A 321 -3.25 -13.15 -10.44
C CYS A 321 -1.75 -13.29 -10.66
N GLY A 322 -1.20 -12.63 -11.69
CA GLY A 322 0.22 -12.63 -11.97
C GLY A 322 1.05 -12.10 -10.81
N THR A 323 0.58 -11.06 -10.12
CA THR A 323 1.26 -10.52 -8.92
C THR A 323 1.38 -11.57 -7.81
N VAL A 324 0.34 -12.38 -7.56
CA VAL A 324 0.38 -13.45 -6.56
C VAL A 324 1.37 -14.55 -6.96
N VAL A 325 1.37 -14.93 -8.25
CA VAL A 325 2.33 -15.91 -8.80
C VAL A 325 3.77 -15.40 -8.61
N GLY A 326 4.04 -14.15 -8.97
CA GLY A 326 5.34 -13.51 -8.78
C GLY A 326 5.76 -13.44 -7.32
N ALA A 327 4.88 -13.03 -6.41
CA ALA A 327 5.16 -12.99 -4.98
C ALA A 327 5.43 -14.38 -4.39
N THR A 328 4.68 -15.39 -4.85
CA THR A 328 4.85 -16.78 -4.42
C THR A 328 6.20 -17.34 -4.87
N SER A 329 6.54 -17.17 -6.14
CA SER A 329 7.81 -17.66 -6.70
C SER A 329 9.02 -16.99 -6.03
N SER A 330 8.95 -15.68 -5.85
CA SER A 330 10.00 -14.90 -5.18
C SER A 330 10.13 -15.26 -3.71
N GLY A 331 9.00 -15.41 -2.99
CA GLY A 331 9.00 -15.81 -1.59
C GLY A 331 9.62 -17.19 -1.36
N ARG A 332 9.35 -18.15 -2.26
CA ARG A 332 9.99 -19.48 -2.22
C ARG A 332 11.48 -19.40 -2.58
N ALA A 333 11.83 -18.63 -3.60
CA ALA A 333 13.21 -18.45 -4.03
C ALA A 333 14.11 -17.91 -2.91
N MET A 334 13.60 -17.00 -2.08
CA MET A 334 14.34 -16.42 -0.95
C MET A 334 14.78 -17.45 0.10
N SER A 335 14.05 -18.54 0.27
CA SER A 335 14.41 -19.60 1.23
C SER A 335 15.49 -20.55 0.70
N HIS A 336 15.67 -20.63 -0.62
CA HIS A 336 16.56 -21.59 -1.28
C HIS A 336 17.76 -20.96 -1.98
N LEU A 337 17.62 -19.73 -2.48
CA LEU A 337 18.67 -19.08 -3.27
C LEU A 337 19.56 -18.18 -2.38
N ALA A 338 20.88 -18.32 -2.56
CA ALA A 338 21.87 -17.43 -1.95
C ALA A 338 21.76 -16.01 -2.56
N HIS A 339 21.50 -15.91 -3.86
CA HIS A 339 21.32 -14.65 -4.59
C HIS A 339 19.85 -14.40 -4.92
N TYR A 340 19.04 -14.20 -3.89
CA TYR A 340 17.61 -14.01 -4.00
C TYR A 340 17.20 -12.73 -4.76
N LYS A 341 18.09 -11.73 -4.80
CA LYS A 341 17.87 -10.46 -5.50
C LYS A 341 17.81 -10.64 -7.04
N ARG A 342 18.39 -11.70 -7.60
CA ARG A 342 18.31 -11.98 -9.04
C ARG A 342 16.88 -12.16 -9.53
N VAL A 343 16.00 -12.75 -8.71
CA VAL A 343 14.61 -13.02 -9.08
C VAL A 343 13.84 -11.72 -9.37
N PRO A 344 13.78 -10.71 -8.49
CA PRO A 344 13.09 -9.47 -8.83
C PRO A 344 13.84 -8.60 -9.84
N LEU A 345 15.16 -8.74 -10.01
CA LEU A 345 15.87 -8.06 -11.10
C LEU A 345 15.42 -8.57 -12.46
N THR A 346 15.36 -9.89 -12.67
CA THR A 346 14.82 -10.48 -13.90
C THR A 346 13.35 -10.17 -14.06
N GLY A 347 12.55 -10.26 -12.99
CA GLY A 347 11.12 -9.95 -13.00
C GLY A 347 10.83 -8.51 -13.43
N LEU A 348 11.52 -7.53 -12.85
CA LEU A 348 11.34 -6.11 -13.21
C LEU A 348 11.84 -5.81 -14.63
N SER A 349 12.91 -6.48 -15.11
CA SER A 349 13.35 -6.35 -16.49
C SER A 349 12.29 -6.85 -17.46
N VAL A 350 11.66 -7.97 -17.17
CA VAL A 350 10.56 -8.51 -17.96
C VAL A 350 9.35 -7.59 -17.91
N ALA A 351 9.01 -7.03 -16.73
CA ALA A 351 7.91 -6.07 -16.58
C ALA A 351 8.17 -4.79 -17.40
N MET A 352 9.39 -4.27 -17.38
CA MET A 352 9.78 -3.11 -18.17
C MET A 352 9.66 -3.39 -19.68
N ILE A 353 10.15 -4.54 -20.15
CA ILE A 353 10.04 -4.93 -21.56
C ILE A 353 8.57 -5.10 -21.96
N GLY A 354 7.77 -5.78 -21.13
CA GLY A 354 6.35 -5.99 -21.40
C GLY A 354 5.58 -4.67 -21.52
N THR A 355 5.83 -3.72 -20.61
CA THR A 355 5.20 -2.39 -20.71
C THR A 355 5.73 -1.58 -21.90
N ALA A 356 6.99 -1.73 -22.30
CA ALA A 356 7.52 -1.12 -23.51
C ALA A 356 6.85 -1.69 -24.78
N ILE A 357 6.58 -2.99 -24.84
CA ILE A 357 5.82 -3.62 -25.92
C ILE A 357 4.38 -3.05 -25.95
N LEU A 358 3.71 -2.93 -24.82
CA LEU A 358 2.38 -2.32 -24.75
C LEU A 358 2.41 -0.86 -25.22
N ALA A 359 3.45 -0.11 -24.91
CA ALA A 359 3.63 1.27 -25.38
C ALA A 359 3.85 1.34 -26.90
N ALA A 360 4.73 0.50 -27.44
CA ALA A 360 5.06 0.51 -28.87
C ALA A 360 3.85 0.12 -29.75
N PHE A 361 3.09 -0.90 -29.33
CA PHE A 361 2.00 -1.48 -30.09
C PHE A 361 0.62 -1.18 -29.50
N SER A 362 0.46 -0.10 -28.74
CA SER A 362 -0.83 0.31 -28.18
C SER A 362 -1.91 0.40 -29.26
N GLY A 363 -3.07 -0.19 -29.00
CA GLY A 363 -4.21 -0.23 -29.93
C GLY A 363 -4.11 -1.25 -31.07
N GLN A 364 -2.97 -1.94 -31.21
CA GLN A 364 -2.75 -2.96 -32.26
C GLN A 364 -2.79 -4.40 -31.71
N ILE A 365 -2.57 -4.58 -30.41
CA ILE A 365 -2.50 -5.90 -29.78
C ILE A 365 -3.92 -6.40 -29.48
N PRO A 366 -4.32 -7.60 -29.97
CA PRO A 366 -5.58 -8.22 -29.60
C PRO A 366 -5.67 -8.52 -28.09
N LEU A 367 -6.89 -8.70 -27.59
CA LEU A 367 -7.15 -8.86 -26.15
C LEU A 367 -6.34 -9.99 -25.50
N LEU A 368 -6.31 -11.19 -26.11
CA LEU A 368 -5.62 -12.35 -25.51
C LEU A 368 -4.10 -12.14 -25.36
N PRO A 369 -3.34 -11.76 -26.41
CA PRO A 369 -1.94 -11.40 -26.25
C PRO A 369 -1.71 -10.25 -25.26
N PHE A 370 -2.59 -9.25 -25.22
CA PHE A 370 -2.52 -8.15 -24.28
C PHE A 370 -2.62 -8.65 -22.83
N CYS A 371 -3.59 -9.51 -22.52
CA CYS A 371 -3.77 -10.14 -21.21
C CYS A 371 -2.56 -11.01 -20.82
N ILE A 372 -1.95 -11.73 -21.78
CA ILE A 372 -0.73 -12.52 -21.54
C ILE A 372 0.44 -11.59 -21.15
N ILE A 373 0.63 -10.49 -21.88
CA ILE A 373 1.68 -9.51 -21.57
C ILE A 373 1.44 -8.91 -20.18
N LEU A 374 0.20 -8.53 -19.84
CA LEU A 374 -0.15 -8.04 -18.52
C LEU A 374 0.14 -9.06 -17.41
N ALA A 375 -0.17 -10.33 -17.63
CA ALA A 375 0.14 -11.39 -16.68
C ALA A 375 1.66 -11.51 -16.46
N VAL A 376 2.44 -11.48 -17.54
CA VAL A 376 3.91 -11.53 -17.48
C VAL A 376 4.48 -10.30 -16.77
N VAL A 377 3.99 -9.10 -17.08
CA VAL A 377 4.36 -7.85 -16.40
C VAL A 377 4.10 -7.94 -14.91
N SER A 378 2.93 -8.43 -14.53
CA SER A 378 2.52 -8.50 -13.12
C SER A 378 3.23 -9.63 -12.35
N VAL A 379 3.54 -10.76 -12.97
CA VAL A 379 4.45 -11.76 -12.39
C VAL A 379 5.79 -11.12 -12.10
N GLY A 380 6.35 -10.37 -13.06
CA GLY A 380 7.60 -9.64 -12.89
C GLY A 380 7.56 -8.68 -11.69
N PHE A 381 6.56 -7.81 -11.63
CA PHE A 381 6.37 -6.89 -10.51
C PHE A 381 6.16 -7.62 -9.17
N GLY A 382 5.36 -8.69 -9.17
CA GLY A 382 5.05 -9.46 -7.97
C GLY A 382 6.29 -10.01 -7.25
N THR A 383 7.37 -10.25 -7.98
CA THR A 383 8.64 -10.71 -7.39
C THR A 383 9.33 -9.64 -6.52
N LEU A 384 9.04 -8.36 -6.72
CA LEU A 384 9.70 -7.24 -6.04
C LEU A 384 9.34 -7.14 -4.56
N LEU A 385 8.03 -7.17 -4.24
CA LEU A 385 7.55 -6.80 -2.90
C LEU A 385 8.06 -7.71 -1.78
N PRO A 386 8.08 -9.06 -1.92
CA PRO A 386 8.64 -9.95 -0.91
C PRO A 386 10.12 -9.65 -0.65
N VAL A 387 10.92 -9.50 -1.70
CA VAL A 387 12.35 -9.25 -1.60
C VAL A 387 12.62 -7.89 -0.97
N ALA A 388 11.97 -6.83 -1.43
CA ALA A 388 12.15 -5.49 -0.88
C ALA A 388 11.77 -5.46 0.62
N THR A 389 10.61 -5.99 0.98
CA THR A 389 10.14 -5.99 2.38
C THR A 389 11.07 -6.77 3.30
N VAL A 390 11.44 -8.00 2.92
CA VAL A 390 12.29 -8.84 3.76
C VAL A 390 13.73 -8.30 3.83
N SER A 391 14.27 -7.76 2.73
CA SER A 391 15.61 -7.14 2.75
C SER A 391 15.67 -5.92 3.64
N ILE A 392 14.64 -5.05 3.58
CA ILE A 392 14.51 -3.87 4.46
C ILE A 392 14.46 -4.30 5.92
N GLN A 393 13.63 -5.29 6.25
CA GLN A 393 13.50 -5.82 7.60
C GLN A 393 14.77 -6.52 8.10
N ASN A 394 15.50 -7.22 7.22
CA ASN A 394 16.76 -7.88 7.56
C ASN A 394 17.92 -6.90 7.82
N ALA A 395 17.81 -5.68 7.31
CA ALA A 395 18.86 -4.66 7.38
C ALA A 395 18.83 -3.81 8.66
N VAL A 396 17.82 -4.00 9.52
CA VAL A 396 17.63 -3.21 10.75
C VAL A 396 17.61 -4.11 12.00
N GLN A 397 17.68 -3.47 13.16
CA GLN A 397 17.58 -4.17 14.44
C GLN A 397 16.10 -4.50 14.77
N PRO A 398 15.83 -5.55 15.56
CA PRO A 398 14.46 -5.96 15.90
C PRO A 398 13.59 -4.83 16.46
N HIS A 399 14.13 -3.95 17.28
CA HIS A 399 13.40 -2.83 17.86
C HIS A 399 13.03 -1.71 16.88
N GLN A 400 13.61 -1.70 15.67
CA GLN A 400 13.30 -0.73 14.61
C GLN A 400 12.35 -1.33 13.54
N LEU A 401 11.95 -2.59 13.71
CA LEU A 401 11.23 -3.33 12.69
C LEU A 401 9.86 -2.70 12.37
N GLY A 402 9.15 -2.24 13.40
CA GLY A 402 7.87 -1.53 13.26
C GLY A 402 8.03 -0.23 12.50
N THR A 403 8.93 0.61 12.95
CA THR A 403 9.20 1.91 12.31
C THR A 403 9.62 1.73 10.86
N VAL A 404 10.59 0.85 10.54
CA VAL A 404 11.07 0.69 9.16
C VAL A 404 10.03 0.10 8.23
N THR A 405 9.22 -0.84 8.72
CA THR A 405 8.15 -1.46 7.92
C THR A 405 7.05 -0.44 7.63
N ALA A 406 6.67 0.37 8.62
CA ALA A 406 5.68 1.42 8.45
C ALA A 406 6.17 2.54 7.49
N VAL A 407 7.44 2.95 7.61
CA VAL A 407 8.06 3.91 6.69
C VAL A 407 8.08 3.38 5.26
N ALA A 408 8.45 2.11 5.05
CA ALA A 408 8.43 1.50 3.73
C ALA A 408 7.01 1.44 3.13
N ASN A 409 5.99 1.12 3.94
CA ASN A 409 4.59 1.14 3.52
C ASN A 409 4.10 2.56 3.19
N PHE A 410 4.47 3.54 4.00
CA PHE A 410 4.17 4.96 3.78
C PHE A 410 4.73 5.45 2.43
N PHE A 411 6.00 5.21 2.15
CA PHE A 411 6.58 5.59 0.86
C PHE A 411 6.00 4.82 -0.33
N ARG A 412 5.53 3.59 -0.14
CA ARG A 412 4.77 2.86 -1.17
C ARG A 412 3.45 3.55 -1.49
N GLN A 413 2.73 4.05 -0.48
CA GLN A 413 1.47 4.77 -0.67
C GLN A 413 1.70 6.12 -1.38
N ILE A 414 2.72 6.88 -0.96
CA ILE A 414 3.11 8.13 -1.65
C ILE A 414 3.53 7.84 -3.10
N GLY A 415 4.35 6.81 -3.32
CA GLY A 415 4.74 6.38 -4.67
C GLY A 415 3.51 6.02 -5.53
N GLY A 416 2.52 5.35 -4.92
CA GLY A 416 1.22 5.09 -5.54
C GLY A 416 0.53 6.37 -6.00
N ALA A 417 0.35 7.32 -5.09
CA ALA A 417 -0.31 8.58 -5.38
C ALA A 417 0.43 9.40 -6.46
N LEU A 418 1.76 9.45 -6.41
CA LEU A 418 2.58 10.16 -7.38
C LEU A 418 2.42 9.58 -8.79
N ILE A 419 2.55 8.27 -8.95
CA ILE A 419 2.45 7.62 -10.26
C ILE A 419 1.02 7.71 -10.81
N VAL A 420 0.00 7.55 -9.97
CA VAL A 420 -1.41 7.75 -10.35
C VAL A 420 -1.63 9.19 -10.84
N ALA A 421 -1.07 10.19 -10.17
CA ALA A 421 -1.15 11.58 -10.61
C ALA A 421 -0.41 11.82 -11.93
N VAL A 422 0.75 11.19 -12.16
CA VAL A 422 1.46 11.25 -13.45
C VAL A 422 0.62 10.64 -14.56
N PHE A 423 0.03 9.46 -14.36
CA PHE A 423 -0.83 8.84 -15.36
C PHE A 423 -2.09 9.68 -15.60
N GLY A 424 -2.68 10.26 -14.55
CA GLY A 424 -3.78 11.21 -14.67
C GLY A 424 -3.42 12.45 -15.47
N ALA A 425 -2.25 13.03 -15.22
CA ALA A 425 -1.76 14.18 -15.97
C ALA A 425 -1.53 13.86 -17.46
N ILE A 426 -1.08 12.63 -17.79
CA ILE A 426 -0.95 12.17 -19.18
C ILE A 426 -2.32 12.05 -19.82
N VAL A 427 -3.27 11.38 -19.16
CA VAL A 427 -4.61 11.10 -19.73
C VAL A 427 -5.45 12.37 -19.83
N LEU A 428 -5.47 13.22 -18.79
CA LEU A 428 -6.30 14.44 -18.74
C LEU A 428 -5.62 15.65 -19.37
N GLY A 429 -4.28 15.71 -19.32
CA GLY A 429 -3.49 16.86 -19.78
C GLY A 429 -3.20 16.86 -21.28
N GLY A 430 -3.43 15.77 -22.00
CA GLY A 430 -3.16 15.63 -23.42
C GLY A 430 -1.70 15.94 -23.78
N VAL A 431 -0.79 14.98 -23.68
CA VAL A 431 0.62 15.19 -24.01
C VAL A 431 0.79 15.40 -25.50
N GLY A 432 1.33 16.57 -25.88
CA GLY A 432 1.92 16.79 -27.18
C GLY A 432 0.96 17.11 -28.34
N GLY A 433 0.29 18.24 -28.33
CA GLY A 433 -0.22 18.86 -29.55
C GLY A 433 -1.47 18.25 -30.18
N ALA A 434 -2.03 17.17 -29.69
CA ALA A 434 -3.40 16.79 -29.96
C ALA A 434 -4.30 17.74 -29.18
N GLY A 435 -4.72 18.87 -29.80
CA GLY A 435 -5.33 20.04 -29.20
C GLY A 435 -6.66 19.89 -28.46
N ALA A 436 -6.96 18.74 -27.95
CA ALA A 436 -8.10 18.45 -27.10
C ALA A 436 -7.64 18.33 -25.65
N LYS A 437 -7.77 19.40 -24.87
CA LYS A 437 -7.87 19.28 -23.41
C LYS A 437 -9.05 18.36 -23.14
N LEU A 438 -8.77 17.10 -22.79
CA LEU A 438 -9.81 16.16 -22.39
C LEU A 438 -10.41 16.66 -21.08
N SER A 439 -11.62 17.24 -21.14
CA SER A 439 -12.35 17.54 -19.92
C SER A 439 -12.76 16.21 -19.26
N PRO A 440 -12.79 16.14 -17.92
CA PRO A 440 -13.32 14.96 -17.23
C PRO A 440 -14.74 14.60 -17.69
N GLU A 441 -15.49 15.57 -18.20
CA GLU A 441 -16.84 15.42 -18.77
C GLU A 441 -16.81 14.72 -20.14
N ALA A 442 -15.86 15.03 -21.02
CA ALA A 442 -15.71 14.35 -22.30
C ALA A 442 -15.35 12.88 -22.15
N LEU A 443 -14.54 12.54 -21.14
CA LEU A 443 -14.23 11.16 -20.76
C LEU A 443 -15.48 10.41 -20.26
N LYS A 444 -16.31 11.06 -19.42
CA LYS A 444 -17.57 10.48 -18.91
C LYS A 444 -18.62 10.29 -20.01
N LEU A 445 -18.63 11.17 -21.02
CA LEU A 445 -19.58 11.12 -22.13
C LEU A 445 -19.15 10.16 -23.26
N GLY A 446 -17.97 9.53 -23.19
CA GLY A 446 -17.45 8.62 -24.21
C GLY A 446 -17.21 9.29 -25.58
N THR A 447 -17.04 10.62 -25.60
CA THR A 447 -16.87 11.42 -26.84
C THR A 447 -15.42 11.50 -27.31
N VAL A 448 -14.51 10.82 -26.60
CA VAL A 448 -13.08 10.84 -26.93
C VAL A 448 -12.79 9.86 -28.06
N ASP A 449 -12.12 10.35 -29.10
CA ASP A 449 -11.70 9.53 -30.21
C ASP A 449 -10.73 8.41 -29.79
N ARG A 450 -10.93 7.21 -30.35
CA ARG A 450 -10.12 6.00 -30.07
C ARG A 450 -8.64 6.25 -30.37
N GLU A 451 -8.30 6.94 -31.45
CA GLU A 451 -6.91 7.21 -31.83
C GLU A 451 -6.18 8.08 -30.80
N THR A 452 -6.87 9.10 -30.30
CA THR A 452 -6.36 9.95 -29.21
C THR A 452 -6.07 9.10 -27.96
N MET A 453 -6.97 8.21 -27.59
CA MET A 453 -6.76 7.33 -26.42
C MET A 453 -5.60 6.36 -26.63
N VAL A 454 -5.43 5.81 -27.83
CA VAL A 454 -4.27 4.96 -28.19
C VAL A 454 -2.95 5.72 -27.98
N ILE A 455 -2.89 6.98 -28.43
CA ILE A 455 -1.68 7.82 -28.26
C ILE A 455 -1.42 8.11 -26.78
N LEU A 456 -2.44 8.49 -26.01
CA LEU A 456 -2.30 8.76 -24.57
C LEU A 456 -1.84 7.54 -23.81
N PHE A 457 -2.38 6.35 -24.12
CA PHE A 457 -1.96 5.12 -23.47
C PHE A 457 -0.57 4.65 -23.88
N ARG A 458 -0.03 5.02 -25.04
CA ARG A 458 1.40 4.85 -25.34
C ARG A 458 2.26 5.55 -24.30
N TYR A 459 1.91 6.79 -23.94
CA TYR A 459 2.63 7.54 -22.90
C TYR A 459 2.40 6.94 -21.50
N VAL A 460 1.20 6.46 -21.18
CA VAL A 460 0.93 5.78 -19.90
C VAL A 460 1.76 4.52 -19.76
N PHE A 461 1.78 3.65 -20.78
CA PHE A 461 2.61 2.44 -20.76
C PHE A 461 4.11 2.76 -20.78
N GLY A 462 4.52 3.80 -21.50
CA GLY A 462 5.89 4.32 -21.47
C GLY A 462 6.30 4.81 -20.07
N ALA A 463 5.43 5.58 -19.41
CA ALA A 463 5.64 6.02 -18.02
C ALA A 463 5.66 4.84 -17.05
N ALA A 464 4.83 3.81 -17.28
CA ALA A 464 4.87 2.56 -16.50
C ALA A 464 6.22 1.83 -16.69
N GLY A 465 6.72 1.76 -17.91
CA GLY A 465 8.06 1.22 -18.20
C GLY A 465 9.17 1.98 -17.47
N LEU A 466 9.11 3.31 -17.46
CA LEU A 466 10.03 4.15 -16.68
C LEU A 466 9.90 3.91 -15.18
N GLY A 467 8.68 3.75 -14.65
CA GLY A 467 8.46 3.41 -13.24
C GLY A 467 9.12 2.09 -12.85
N PHE A 468 8.97 1.04 -13.67
CA PHE A 468 9.66 -0.24 -13.46
C PHE A 468 11.18 -0.13 -13.67
N ALA A 469 11.65 0.71 -14.59
CA ALA A 469 13.08 0.98 -14.77
C ALA A 469 13.69 1.64 -13.52
N PHE A 470 13.03 2.64 -12.94
CA PHE A 470 13.48 3.26 -11.67
C PHE A 470 13.47 2.26 -10.51
N ALA A 471 12.45 1.39 -10.43
CA ALA A 471 12.41 0.31 -9.45
C ALA A 471 13.58 -0.68 -9.66
N LEU A 472 13.85 -1.07 -10.91
CA LEU A 472 14.94 -1.96 -11.29
C LEU A 472 16.31 -1.36 -10.94
N ILE A 473 16.56 -0.10 -11.30
CA ILE A 473 17.83 0.59 -11.02
C ILE A 473 18.05 0.71 -9.50
N SER A 474 17.00 1.10 -8.75
CA SER A 474 17.09 1.19 -7.29
C SER A 474 17.41 -0.16 -6.67
N LEU A 475 16.71 -1.22 -7.11
CA LEU A 475 16.93 -2.57 -6.62
C LEU A 475 18.31 -3.09 -7.03
N ALA A 476 18.77 -2.83 -8.26
CA ALA A 476 20.09 -3.24 -8.74
C ALA A 476 21.21 -2.65 -7.89
N ARG A 477 21.06 -1.39 -7.47
CA ARG A 477 22.02 -0.70 -6.61
C ARG A 477 21.88 -1.06 -5.12
N MET A 478 20.82 -1.78 -4.71
CA MET A 478 20.64 -2.22 -3.34
C MET A 478 21.69 -3.30 -3.00
N GLU A 479 22.35 -3.17 -1.84
CA GLU A 479 23.24 -4.19 -1.31
C GLU A 479 22.43 -5.47 -0.98
N GLU A 480 22.92 -6.63 -1.44
CA GLU A 480 22.34 -7.92 -1.10
C GLU A 480 23.02 -8.43 0.16
N ARG A 481 22.26 -8.56 1.24
CA ARG A 481 22.75 -9.07 2.52
C ARG A 481 22.23 -10.48 2.75
N PRO A 482 23.07 -11.42 3.25
CA PRO A 482 22.61 -12.74 3.62
C PRO A 482 21.41 -12.66 4.57
N LEU A 483 20.37 -13.45 4.30
CA LEU A 483 19.20 -13.50 5.16
C LEU A 483 19.54 -14.32 6.41
N ARG A 484 19.29 -13.75 7.59
CA ARG A 484 19.50 -14.39 8.87
C ARG A 484 18.55 -15.58 9.00
N GLY A 485 19.08 -16.74 9.40
CA GLY A 485 18.31 -17.95 9.69
C GLY A 485 18.47 -18.33 11.15
N ARG A 486 17.62 -19.24 11.64
CA ARG A 486 17.61 -19.71 13.05
C ARG A 486 18.98 -20.18 13.54
N ALA A 487 19.76 -20.85 12.71
CA ALA A 487 21.10 -21.35 13.07
C ALA A 487 22.10 -20.21 13.36
N VAL A 488 22.03 -19.10 12.62
CA VAL A 488 22.92 -17.93 12.82
C VAL A 488 22.53 -17.15 14.09
N GLU A 489 21.23 -17.10 14.40
CA GLU A 489 20.75 -16.47 15.65
C GLU A 489 21.11 -17.31 16.87
N ALA A 490 20.99 -18.64 16.78
CA ALA A 490 21.42 -19.56 17.83
C ALA A 490 22.95 -19.50 18.06
N ALA A 491 23.75 -19.44 17.00
CA ALA A 491 25.20 -19.33 17.10
C ALA A 491 25.66 -18.00 17.75
N LYS A 492 24.96 -16.88 17.46
CA LYS A 492 25.21 -15.58 18.12
C LYS A 492 24.77 -15.55 19.59
N ALA A 493 23.74 -16.32 19.96
CA ALA A 493 23.30 -16.45 21.34
C ALA A 493 24.26 -17.32 22.19
N ILE A 494 24.99 -18.22 21.54
CA ILE A 494 25.96 -19.14 22.21
C ILE A 494 27.38 -18.54 22.20
N GLY A 495 27.73 -17.75 21.18
CA GLY A 495 29.03 -17.09 21.04
C GLY A 495 28.96 -15.62 21.45
N GLY A 496 28.45 -15.33 22.66
CA GLY A 496 28.46 -14.00 23.24
C GLY A 496 29.89 -13.48 23.38
N GLU A 497 30.34 -12.73 22.38
CA GLU A 497 31.42 -11.75 22.41
C GLU A 497 31.05 -10.57 21.51
#